data_dcc229e3c1ff3c623149367f6e0d1e20
#
_entry.id   dcc229e3c1ff3c623149367f6e0d1e20
#
_cell.length_a   1.000
_cell.length_b   1.000
_cell.length_c   1.000
_cell.angle_alpha   90.00
_cell.angle_beta   90.00
_cell.angle_gamma   90.00
#
_symmetry.space_group_name_H-M   'P 1'
#
loop_
_entity.id
_entity.type
_entity.pdbx_description
1 polymer ?
#
loop_
_entity_poly.entity_id
_entity_poly.type
_entity_poly.pdbx_seq_one_letter_code
_entity_poly.pdbx_strand_id
1 'polypeptide(L)'
;MKNLTLSFSLPAIAACLLTLSATAQVNPATVAVDPSTFVNQFEATAGKFEGYRRSGAKGICASGEFVGSTEGRTLSTASVFSGKPVPVVVRFSVGGANPKAPDNAKSQRNLALQFNLPDGERWMMGNISSPVFGASSPQQLLDLLVSRQPDPTTKVADPAKIKAFNDANPEILLQGKHFASQPVPASFGSVNYWGVHGHGFVNASGVKQFGKWIFEPVGGLQGLTDDEAKAKGASFLFDDLRQRVKEGKVAFNFNLELALPGDKIDSATVPLPEGRKKVNLGILKVTSVSEDGGGPCLTTNYNPLVMPKGVEASADPMLPARAAPYAVSLGRRLGEGAKQQ
;
A
#
# COMPACT_ATOMS: atom_id res chain seq x y z
N MET A 1 30.54 -27.13 -85.71
CA MET A 1 30.67 -26.21 -84.59
C MET A 1 29.53 -26.48 -83.67
N LYS A 2 29.76 -27.25 -82.61
CA LYS A 2 28.72 -27.66 -81.64
C LYS A 2 28.83 -26.84 -80.38
N ASN A 3 27.78 -26.06 -80.07
CA ASN A 3 27.68 -25.28 -78.84
C ASN A 3 27.29 -26.22 -77.69
N LEU A 4 28.12 -26.26 -76.66
CA LEU A 4 27.86 -26.93 -75.40
C LEU A 4 27.34 -25.90 -74.40
N THR A 5 26.09 -26.06 -74.02
CA THR A 5 25.50 -25.28 -72.91
C THR A 5 25.64 -26.03 -71.58
N LEU A 6 26.45 -25.53 -70.67
CA LEU A 6 26.54 -26.02 -69.30
C LEU A 6 25.42 -25.45 -68.46
N SER A 7 24.55 -26.29 -67.93
CA SER A 7 23.54 -25.94 -66.92
C SER A 7 24.14 -26.13 -65.54
N PHE A 8 24.26 -25.02 -64.77
CA PHE A 8 24.57 -25.09 -63.34
C PHE A 8 23.28 -25.14 -62.51
N SER A 9 23.08 -26.26 -61.84
CA SER A 9 22.02 -26.45 -60.83
C SER A 9 22.57 -26.02 -59.45
N LEU A 10 22.01 -24.97 -58.84
CA LEU A 10 22.23 -24.63 -57.44
C LEU A 10 21.38 -25.53 -56.53
N PRO A 11 21.92 -26.07 -55.44
CA PRO A 11 21.11 -26.71 -54.43
C PRO A 11 20.46 -25.64 -53.54
N ALA A 12 19.12 -25.72 -53.40
CA ALA A 12 18.34 -24.92 -52.45
C ALA A 12 18.63 -25.42 -51.02
N ILE A 13 19.30 -24.58 -50.22
CA ILE A 13 19.46 -24.83 -48.79
C ILE A 13 18.16 -24.39 -48.11
N ALA A 14 17.35 -25.35 -47.68
CA ALA A 14 16.18 -25.11 -46.83
C ALA A 14 16.67 -24.76 -45.42
N ALA A 15 16.61 -23.48 -45.05
CA ALA A 15 16.84 -23.04 -43.68
C ALA A 15 15.61 -23.42 -42.84
N CYS A 16 15.75 -24.46 -42.02
CA CYS A 16 14.75 -24.85 -41.02
C CYS A 16 14.82 -23.86 -39.85
N LEU A 17 13.93 -22.85 -39.84
CA LEU A 17 13.72 -21.96 -38.72
C LEU A 17 13.04 -22.73 -37.57
N LEU A 18 13.83 -23.23 -36.63
CA LEU A 18 13.36 -23.71 -35.34
C LEU A 18 12.88 -22.51 -34.51
N THR A 19 11.57 -22.28 -34.54
CA THR A 19 10.93 -21.39 -33.59
C THR A 19 10.97 -22.07 -32.21
N LEU A 20 11.90 -21.64 -31.35
CA LEU A 20 11.84 -21.98 -29.92
C LEU A 20 10.60 -21.23 -29.35
N SER A 21 9.52 -21.97 -29.21
CA SER A 21 8.41 -21.52 -28.34
C SER A 21 8.93 -21.53 -26.92
N ALA A 22 9.23 -20.32 -26.39
CA ALA A 22 9.47 -20.13 -24.97
C ALA A 22 8.15 -20.44 -24.25
N THR A 23 8.00 -21.67 -23.80
CA THR A 23 6.99 -22.02 -22.80
C THR A 23 7.36 -21.24 -21.54
N ALA A 24 6.58 -20.20 -21.22
CA ALA A 24 6.66 -19.56 -19.92
C ALA A 24 6.46 -20.67 -18.88
N GLN A 25 7.53 -21.02 -18.17
CA GLN A 25 7.43 -21.87 -16.98
C GLN A 25 6.56 -21.13 -16.00
N VAL A 26 5.30 -21.54 -15.90
CA VAL A 26 4.43 -21.21 -14.78
C VAL A 26 5.13 -21.83 -13.57
N ASN A 27 5.74 -20.97 -12.75
CA ASN A 27 6.30 -21.33 -11.45
C ASN A 27 5.26 -22.17 -10.70
N PRO A 28 5.64 -23.30 -10.04
CA PRO A 28 4.69 -24.12 -9.31
C PRO A 28 3.90 -23.23 -8.36
N ALA A 29 2.60 -23.21 -8.52
CA ALA A 29 1.64 -22.34 -7.87
C ALA A 29 1.98 -22.18 -6.38
N THR A 30 2.35 -20.99 -5.95
CA THR A 30 2.04 -20.56 -4.61
C THR A 30 0.54 -20.78 -4.46
N VAL A 31 0.15 -21.77 -3.63
CA VAL A 31 -1.25 -22.08 -3.36
C VAL A 31 -1.90 -20.76 -3.00
N ALA A 32 -2.77 -20.27 -3.87
CA ALA A 32 -3.42 -19.00 -3.67
C ALA A 32 -4.28 -19.14 -2.40
N VAL A 33 -3.91 -18.48 -1.33
CA VAL A 33 -4.69 -18.50 -0.09
C VAL A 33 -6.07 -17.96 -0.42
N ASP A 34 -7.12 -18.72 -0.09
CA ASP A 34 -8.49 -18.27 -0.30
C ASP A 34 -8.73 -16.92 0.37
N PRO A 35 -9.24 -15.91 -0.36
CA PRO A 35 -9.47 -14.57 0.17
C PRO A 35 -10.34 -14.52 1.42
N SER A 36 -11.32 -15.41 1.54
CA SER A 36 -12.18 -15.51 2.72
C SER A 36 -11.40 -16.00 3.94
N THR A 37 -10.39 -16.85 3.75
CA THR A 37 -9.51 -17.35 4.82
C THR A 37 -8.75 -16.19 5.48
N PHE A 38 -8.22 -15.24 4.69
CA PHE A 38 -7.61 -14.04 5.25
C PHE A 38 -8.56 -13.23 6.12
N VAL A 39 -9.77 -12.98 5.60
CA VAL A 39 -10.77 -12.17 6.31
C VAL A 39 -11.21 -12.89 7.59
N ASN A 40 -11.44 -14.21 7.53
CA ASN A 40 -11.74 -15.03 8.69
C ASN A 40 -10.63 -14.99 9.73
N GLN A 41 -9.37 -15.07 9.29
CA GLN A 41 -8.22 -15.04 10.18
C GLN A 41 -8.02 -13.67 10.84
N PHE A 42 -8.26 -12.57 10.12
CA PHE A 42 -8.30 -11.25 10.76
C PHE A 42 -9.36 -11.17 11.86
N GLU A 43 -10.56 -11.69 11.60
CA GLU A 43 -11.64 -11.74 12.60
C GLU A 43 -11.29 -12.66 13.79
N ALA A 44 -10.67 -13.80 13.53
CA ALA A 44 -10.25 -14.73 14.60
C ALA A 44 -9.14 -14.15 15.49
N THR A 45 -8.20 -13.39 14.89
CA THR A 45 -7.05 -12.82 15.62
C THR A 45 -7.43 -11.56 16.40
N ALA A 46 -8.25 -10.68 15.84
CA ALA A 46 -8.51 -9.35 16.40
C ALA A 46 -9.94 -9.14 16.90
N GLY A 47 -10.82 -10.12 16.71
CA GLY A 47 -12.25 -10.03 16.97
C GLY A 47 -13.05 -9.53 15.77
N LYS A 48 -14.33 -9.93 15.73
CA LYS A 48 -15.28 -9.46 14.71
C LYS A 48 -16.01 -8.22 15.23
N PHE A 49 -15.92 -7.14 14.45
CA PHE A 49 -16.66 -5.90 14.68
C PHE A 49 -17.56 -5.64 13.47
N GLU A 50 -18.86 -5.89 13.62
CA GLU A 50 -19.83 -5.82 12.53
C GLU A 50 -19.95 -4.41 11.94
N GLY A 51 -19.91 -4.34 10.61
CA GLY A 51 -19.94 -3.08 9.85
C GLY A 51 -18.61 -2.36 9.77
N TYR A 52 -17.59 -2.76 10.54
CA TYR A 52 -16.25 -2.13 10.48
C TYR A 52 -15.30 -2.85 9.53
N ARG A 53 -14.24 -2.15 9.12
CA ARG A 53 -13.14 -2.73 8.36
C ARG A 53 -12.38 -3.75 9.21
N ARG A 54 -11.93 -4.85 8.57
CA ARG A 54 -11.14 -5.90 9.26
C ARG A 54 -9.69 -5.49 9.53
N SER A 55 -9.27 -4.36 8.94
CA SER A 55 -8.00 -3.69 9.26
C SER A 55 -8.16 -2.19 9.09
N GLY A 56 -7.54 -1.38 9.95
CA GLY A 56 -7.76 0.06 9.98
C GLY A 56 -9.21 0.42 10.32
N ALA A 57 -9.82 -0.31 11.27
CA ALA A 57 -11.23 -0.15 11.62
C ALA A 57 -11.54 1.25 12.12
N LYS A 58 -10.75 1.75 13.09
CA LYS A 58 -10.86 3.12 13.60
C LYS A 58 -10.27 4.09 12.60
N GLY A 59 -11.11 4.92 11.98
CA GLY A 59 -10.63 5.84 10.97
C GLY A 59 -11.64 6.93 10.62
N ILE A 60 -11.20 7.92 9.87
CA ILE A 60 -11.97 9.11 9.51
C ILE A 60 -11.79 9.42 8.03
N CYS A 61 -12.90 9.77 7.39
CA CYS A 61 -12.92 10.18 5.98
C CYS A 61 -12.65 11.66 5.85
N ALA A 62 -11.89 12.00 4.82
CA ALA A 62 -11.59 13.37 4.44
C ALA A 62 -11.62 13.50 2.91
N SER A 63 -11.64 14.72 2.43
CA SER A 63 -11.43 15.06 1.03
C SER A 63 -10.19 15.92 0.88
N GLY A 64 -9.58 15.88 -0.29
CA GLY A 64 -8.41 16.66 -0.60
C GLY A 64 -8.26 16.90 -2.10
N GLU A 65 -7.20 17.60 -2.43
CA GLU A 65 -6.77 17.87 -3.79
C GLU A 65 -5.30 17.51 -3.93
N PHE A 66 -4.95 16.92 -5.05
CA PHE A 66 -3.58 16.65 -5.43
C PHE A 66 -3.20 17.47 -6.66
N VAL A 67 -2.02 18.07 -6.61
CA VAL A 67 -1.43 18.75 -7.76
C VAL A 67 -0.11 18.06 -8.09
N GLY A 68 -0.06 17.45 -9.27
CA GLY A 68 1.13 16.77 -9.77
C GLY A 68 2.23 17.75 -10.15
N SER A 69 3.49 17.35 -9.94
CA SER A 69 4.67 18.14 -10.30
C SER A 69 5.08 17.97 -11.78
N THR A 70 5.97 18.82 -12.24
CA THR A 70 6.64 18.67 -13.54
C THR A 70 7.48 17.39 -13.59
N GLU A 71 8.19 17.09 -12.51
CA GLU A 71 9.00 15.87 -12.38
C GLU A 71 8.14 14.61 -12.45
N GLY A 72 6.97 14.59 -11.81
CA GLY A 72 5.99 13.51 -11.92
C GLY A 72 5.57 13.25 -13.36
N ARG A 73 5.33 14.31 -14.13
CA ARG A 73 5.00 14.24 -15.57
C ARG A 73 6.13 13.68 -16.42
N THR A 74 7.39 13.93 -16.07
CA THR A 74 8.54 13.35 -16.79
C THR A 74 8.70 11.85 -16.52
N LEU A 75 8.25 11.37 -15.37
CA LEU A 75 8.36 9.97 -14.96
C LEU A 75 7.18 9.11 -15.43
N SER A 76 5.98 9.68 -15.58
CA SER A 76 4.78 8.90 -15.89
C SER A 76 3.81 9.65 -16.79
N THR A 77 3.15 8.91 -17.67
CA THR A 77 2.05 9.41 -18.52
C THR A 77 0.71 9.51 -17.77
N ALA A 78 0.66 9.10 -16.50
CA ALA A 78 -0.57 9.15 -15.72
C ALA A 78 -1.13 10.58 -15.62
N SER A 79 -2.42 10.76 -15.90
CA SER A 79 -3.09 12.06 -15.97
C SER A 79 -3.11 12.79 -14.63
N VAL A 80 -2.88 12.09 -13.52
CA VAL A 80 -2.70 12.67 -12.18
C VAL A 80 -1.54 13.68 -12.13
N PHE A 81 -0.54 13.55 -13.02
CA PHE A 81 0.61 14.44 -13.11
C PHE A 81 0.42 15.58 -14.14
N SER A 82 -0.82 15.85 -14.56
CA SER A 82 -1.13 16.92 -15.51
C SER A 82 -0.80 18.34 -15.00
N GLY A 83 -0.55 18.51 -13.71
CA GLY A 83 -0.38 19.81 -13.05
C GLY A 83 -1.69 20.52 -12.71
N LYS A 84 -2.84 19.93 -13.08
CA LYS A 84 -4.16 20.40 -12.65
C LYS A 84 -4.56 19.76 -11.33
N PRO A 85 -5.34 20.44 -10.48
CA PRO A 85 -5.88 19.83 -9.27
C PRO A 85 -6.71 18.59 -9.57
N VAL A 86 -6.47 17.50 -8.85
CA VAL A 86 -7.19 16.23 -8.93
C VAL A 86 -7.89 15.98 -7.60
N PRO A 87 -9.21 15.75 -7.58
CA PRO A 87 -9.93 15.44 -6.35
C PRO A 87 -9.49 14.10 -5.76
N VAL A 88 -9.30 14.06 -4.43
CA VAL A 88 -8.85 12.87 -3.71
C VAL A 88 -9.79 12.57 -2.55
N VAL A 89 -10.28 11.32 -2.48
CA VAL A 89 -10.89 10.77 -1.27
C VAL A 89 -9.78 10.25 -0.38
N VAL A 90 -9.72 10.79 0.83
CA VAL A 90 -8.65 10.52 1.81
C VAL A 90 -9.24 9.79 3.01
N ARG A 91 -8.55 8.77 3.51
CA ARG A 91 -8.93 8.13 4.76
C ARG A 91 -7.73 7.95 5.67
N PHE A 92 -7.77 8.58 6.82
CA PHE A 92 -6.83 8.29 7.92
C PHE A 92 -7.39 7.20 8.83
N SER A 93 -6.50 6.36 9.38
CA SER A 93 -6.92 5.36 10.36
C SER A 93 -5.78 4.90 11.26
N VAL A 94 -6.16 4.35 12.41
CA VAL A 94 -5.25 3.58 13.29
C VAL A 94 -5.21 2.13 12.79
N GLY A 95 -4.07 1.48 12.89
CA GLY A 95 -3.90 0.08 12.48
C GLY A 95 -4.75 -0.89 13.34
N GLY A 96 -5.02 -2.07 12.76
CA GLY A 96 -5.79 -3.12 13.44
C GLY A 96 -7.30 -3.06 13.18
N ALA A 97 -8.01 -4.08 13.70
CA ALA A 97 -9.45 -4.29 13.47
C ALA A 97 -10.34 -3.75 14.60
N ASN A 98 -9.76 -3.28 15.71
CA ASN A 98 -10.52 -2.74 16.83
C ASN A 98 -10.92 -1.26 16.57
N PRO A 99 -12.22 -0.95 16.42
CA PRO A 99 -12.68 0.43 16.21
C PRO A 99 -12.52 1.33 17.45
N LYS A 100 -12.22 0.73 18.60
CA LYS A 100 -11.97 1.43 19.87
C LYS A 100 -10.48 1.48 20.24
N ALA A 101 -9.58 1.17 19.29
CA ALA A 101 -8.13 1.22 19.54
C ALA A 101 -7.72 2.63 20.00
N PRO A 102 -6.89 2.77 21.04
CA PRO A 102 -6.45 4.08 21.50
C PRO A 102 -5.44 4.71 20.54
N ASP A 103 -5.54 6.04 20.37
CA ASP A 103 -4.64 6.79 19.50
C ASP A 103 -3.22 6.96 20.09
N ASN A 104 -3.11 6.87 21.40
CA ASN A 104 -1.86 7.07 22.13
C ASN A 104 -0.95 5.83 22.21
N ALA A 105 -1.27 4.76 21.47
CA ALA A 105 -0.41 3.61 21.34
C ALA A 105 0.67 3.80 20.25
N LYS A 106 1.88 3.28 20.46
CA LYS A 106 2.94 3.16 19.43
C LYS A 106 2.55 2.09 18.42
N SER A 107 1.66 2.44 17.49
CA SER A 107 1.08 1.52 16.52
C SER A 107 0.98 2.17 15.14
N GLN A 108 0.65 1.37 14.14
CA GLN A 108 0.52 1.80 12.76
C GLN A 108 -0.57 2.88 12.58
N ARG A 109 -0.24 3.90 11.78
CA ARG A 109 -1.20 4.83 11.18
C ARG A 109 -1.28 4.55 9.69
N ASN A 110 -2.46 4.78 9.10
CA ASN A 110 -2.69 4.54 7.68
C ASN A 110 -3.20 5.79 7.00
N LEU A 111 -2.77 5.97 5.75
CA LEU A 111 -3.28 6.94 4.80
C LEU A 111 -3.73 6.18 3.54
N ALA A 112 -5.04 6.04 3.36
CA ALA A 112 -5.62 5.46 2.16
C ALA A 112 -6.16 6.57 1.26
N LEU A 113 -5.89 6.47 -0.04
CA LEU A 113 -6.19 7.49 -1.03
C LEU A 113 -6.91 6.90 -2.24
N GLN A 114 -7.89 7.64 -2.78
CA GLN A 114 -8.45 7.43 -4.10
C GLN A 114 -8.40 8.75 -4.87
N PHE A 115 -7.55 8.81 -5.88
CA PHE A 115 -7.51 9.90 -6.85
C PHE A 115 -8.58 9.66 -7.91
N ASN A 116 -9.39 10.68 -8.19
CA ASN A 116 -10.38 10.65 -9.27
C ASN A 116 -9.83 11.46 -10.44
N LEU A 117 -9.31 10.78 -11.46
CA LEU A 117 -8.53 11.40 -12.52
C LEU A 117 -9.41 12.06 -13.59
N PRO A 118 -8.89 13.07 -14.32
CA PRO A 118 -9.66 13.82 -15.32
C PRO A 118 -10.16 12.97 -16.50
N ASP A 119 -9.46 11.87 -16.81
CA ASP A 119 -9.81 10.91 -17.87
C ASP A 119 -10.80 9.83 -17.42
N GLY A 120 -11.31 9.93 -16.20
CA GLY A 120 -12.24 8.96 -15.61
C GLY A 120 -11.55 7.74 -14.97
N GLU A 121 -10.23 7.61 -15.11
CA GLU A 121 -9.48 6.60 -14.37
C GLU A 121 -9.44 6.91 -12.88
N ARG A 122 -9.03 5.92 -12.09
CA ARG A 122 -8.80 6.07 -10.64
C ARG A 122 -7.45 5.50 -10.27
N TRP A 123 -6.84 6.09 -9.28
CA TRP A 123 -5.68 5.52 -8.61
C TRP A 123 -6.01 5.32 -7.13
N MET A 124 -5.90 4.09 -6.65
CA MET A 124 -6.13 3.78 -5.25
C MET A 124 -4.85 3.28 -4.59
N MET A 125 -4.59 3.72 -3.38
CA MET A 125 -3.43 3.29 -2.62
C MET A 125 -3.71 3.23 -1.13
N GLY A 126 -3.02 2.31 -0.44
CA GLY A 126 -3.01 2.22 1.00
C GLY A 126 -1.57 2.34 1.49
N ASN A 127 -1.31 3.38 2.25
CA ASN A 127 0.01 3.69 2.80
C ASN A 127 -0.01 3.49 4.32
N ILE A 128 1.14 3.13 4.88
CA ILE A 128 1.32 2.87 6.31
C ILE A 128 2.46 3.72 6.88
N SER A 129 2.43 4.00 8.17
CA SER A 129 3.46 4.77 8.86
C SER A 129 4.71 3.93 9.19
N SER A 130 5.12 3.08 8.24
CA SER A 130 6.33 2.24 8.33
C SER A 130 6.92 2.06 6.94
N PRO A 131 8.25 2.09 6.78
CA PRO A 131 8.91 1.85 5.50
C PRO A 131 8.85 0.39 5.05
N VAL A 132 8.43 -0.52 5.92
CA VAL A 132 8.31 -1.96 5.67
C VAL A 132 6.98 -2.51 6.13
N PHE A 133 6.53 -3.58 5.47
CA PHE A 133 5.36 -4.36 5.87
C PHE A 133 5.76 -5.57 6.71
N GLY A 134 4.84 -6.12 7.49
CA GLY A 134 5.07 -7.24 8.40
C GLY A 134 5.01 -8.64 7.76
N ALA A 135 5.01 -8.74 6.43
CA ALA A 135 5.04 -10.02 5.72
C ALA A 135 5.55 -9.85 4.28
N SER A 136 6.32 -10.83 3.78
CA SER A 136 6.88 -10.85 2.42
C SER A 136 6.01 -11.63 1.43
N SER A 137 5.09 -12.45 1.91
CA SER A 137 4.18 -13.24 1.08
C SER A 137 2.80 -13.41 1.71
N PRO A 138 1.76 -13.71 0.90
CA PRO A 138 0.42 -13.99 1.41
C PRO A 138 0.39 -15.10 2.47
N GLN A 139 1.11 -16.21 2.23
CA GLN A 139 1.16 -17.31 3.19
C GLN A 139 1.82 -16.87 4.50
N GLN A 140 2.94 -16.16 4.44
CA GLN A 140 3.59 -15.65 5.65
C GLN A 140 2.68 -14.71 6.46
N LEU A 141 1.86 -13.87 5.78
CA LEU A 141 0.88 -13.03 6.47
C LEU A 141 -0.19 -13.88 7.17
N LEU A 142 -0.69 -14.93 6.53
CA LEU A 142 -1.66 -15.83 7.15
C LEU A 142 -1.06 -16.54 8.37
N ASP A 143 0.15 -17.09 8.24
CA ASP A 143 0.84 -17.79 9.33
C ASP A 143 1.17 -16.83 10.49
N LEU A 144 1.51 -15.58 10.19
CA LEU A 144 1.67 -14.51 11.17
C LEU A 144 0.38 -14.30 11.99
N LEU A 145 -0.77 -14.20 11.32
CA LEU A 145 -2.06 -14.03 11.98
C LEU A 145 -2.42 -15.26 12.82
N VAL A 146 -2.21 -16.46 12.27
CA VAL A 146 -2.43 -17.73 12.98
C VAL A 146 -1.57 -17.83 14.24
N SER A 147 -0.29 -17.48 14.16
CA SER A 147 0.64 -17.51 15.30
C SER A 147 0.19 -16.59 16.45
N ARG A 148 -0.55 -15.53 16.14
CA ARG A 148 -1.04 -14.52 17.09
C ARG A 148 -2.50 -14.68 17.46
N GLN A 149 -3.17 -15.70 16.94
CA GLN A 149 -4.57 -15.94 17.28
C GLN A 149 -4.72 -16.27 18.77
N PRO A 150 -5.60 -15.57 19.51
CA PRO A 150 -5.88 -15.89 20.89
C PRO A 150 -6.50 -17.29 21.04
N ASP A 151 -6.12 -18.01 22.07
CA ASP A 151 -6.78 -19.23 22.46
C ASP A 151 -8.26 -18.96 22.77
N PRO A 152 -9.20 -19.79 22.29
CA PRO A 152 -10.62 -19.51 22.43
C PRO A 152 -11.11 -19.53 23.89
N THR A 153 -10.38 -20.19 24.80
CA THR A 153 -10.74 -20.31 26.23
C THR A 153 -10.06 -19.20 27.03
N THR A 154 -8.72 -19.07 26.92
CA THR A 154 -7.96 -18.14 27.76
C THR A 154 -7.97 -16.70 27.20
N LYS A 155 -8.36 -16.51 25.93
CA LYS A 155 -8.33 -15.23 25.18
C LYS A 155 -6.93 -14.64 25.06
N VAL A 156 -5.88 -15.42 25.30
CA VAL A 156 -4.48 -15.00 25.20
C VAL A 156 -3.79 -15.79 24.08
N ALA A 157 -3.03 -15.10 23.25
CA ALA A 157 -2.20 -15.75 22.23
C ALA A 157 -1.05 -16.51 22.88
N ASP A 158 -0.68 -17.68 22.33
CA ASP A 158 0.39 -18.53 22.85
C ASP A 158 1.78 -17.88 22.59
N PRO A 159 2.51 -17.46 23.62
CA PRO A 159 3.83 -16.84 23.46
C PRO A 159 4.84 -17.75 22.78
N ALA A 160 4.74 -19.09 22.97
CA ALA A 160 5.67 -20.03 22.35
C ALA A 160 5.46 -20.11 20.84
N LYS A 161 4.21 -20.12 20.37
CA LYS A 161 3.87 -20.06 18.95
C LYS A 161 4.34 -18.75 18.30
N ILE A 162 4.12 -17.63 18.99
CA ILE A 162 4.60 -16.31 18.52
C ILE A 162 6.12 -16.31 18.40
N LYS A 163 6.82 -16.81 19.43
CA LYS A 163 8.29 -16.88 19.43
C LYS A 163 8.81 -17.76 18.29
N ALA A 164 8.26 -18.96 18.14
CA ALA A 164 8.69 -19.91 17.11
C ALA A 164 8.51 -19.30 15.70
N PHE A 165 7.39 -18.64 15.45
CA PHE A 165 7.14 -17.96 14.17
C PHE A 165 8.13 -16.81 13.95
N ASN A 166 8.35 -15.97 14.95
CA ASN A 166 9.27 -14.84 14.87
C ASN A 166 10.72 -15.29 14.64
N ASP A 167 11.17 -16.36 15.29
CA ASP A 167 12.52 -16.91 15.13
C ASP A 167 12.74 -17.45 13.70
N ALA A 168 11.70 -18.03 13.10
CA ALA A 168 11.74 -18.53 11.73
C ALA A 168 11.60 -17.43 10.65
N ASN A 169 11.13 -16.22 11.04
CA ASN A 169 10.81 -15.11 10.13
C ASN A 169 11.31 -13.77 10.70
N PRO A 170 12.63 -13.57 10.86
CA PRO A 170 13.16 -12.40 11.59
C PRO A 170 12.85 -11.06 10.91
N GLU A 171 12.63 -11.04 9.60
CA GLU A 171 12.30 -9.81 8.84
C GLU A 171 10.96 -9.19 9.24
N ILE A 172 10.00 -9.99 9.73
CA ILE A 172 8.69 -9.47 10.17
C ILE A 172 8.81 -8.58 11.40
N LEU A 173 9.88 -8.74 12.17
CA LEU A 173 10.13 -7.94 13.38
C LEU A 173 10.51 -6.50 13.06
N LEU A 174 10.96 -6.21 11.84
CA LEU A 174 11.41 -4.87 11.43
C LEU A 174 10.30 -3.83 11.56
N GLN A 175 9.07 -4.18 11.17
CA GLN A 175 7.92 -3.28 11.31
C GLN A 175 7.60 -2.99 12.78
N GLY A 176 7.59 -4.02 13.63
CA GLY A 176 7.35 -3.86 15.07
C GLY A 176 8.44 -3.02 15.75
N LYS A 177 9.71 -3.25 15.41
CA LYS A 177 10.87 -2.45 15.88
C LYS A 177 10.73 -0.99 15.45
N HIS A 178 10.30 -0.75 14.19
CA HIS A 178 10.05 0.62 13.72
C HIS A 178 9.02 1.32 14.62
N PHE A 179 7.84 0.73 14.84
CA PHE A 179 6.82 1.37 15.69
C PHE A 179 7.29 1.57 17.13
N ALA A 180 8.03 0.62 17.70
CA ALA A 180 8.56 0.75 19.06
C ALA A 180 9.55 1.91 19.19
N SER A 181 10.36 2.18 18.15
CA SER A 181 11.37 3.24 18.14
C SER A 181 10.80 4.64 17.86
N GLN A 182 9.58 4.73 17.28
CA GLN A 182 8.98 6.03 16.96
C GLN A 182 8.17 6.58 18.13
N PRO A 183 8.12 7.91 18.30
CA PRO A 183 7.17 8.52 19.22
C PRO A 183 5.73 8.31 18.73
N VAL A 184 4.77 8.42 19.63
CA VAL A 184 3.36 8.54 19.24
C VAL A 184 3.20 9.83 18.43
N PRO A 185 2.63 9.79 17.20
CA PRO A 185 2.49 11.01 16.41
C PRO A 185 1.52 11.99 17.05
N ALA A 186 1.87 13.27 17.02
CA ALA A 186 1.01 14.35 17.54
C ALA A 186 -0.24 14.57 16.66
N SER A 187 -0.18 14.15 15.37
CA SER A 187 -1.24 14.33 14.37
C SER A 187 -1.15 13.25 13.30
N PHE A 188 -2.28 12.91 12.66
CA PHE A 188 -2.25 12.20 11.37
C PHE A 188 -1.50 13.01 10.29
N GLY A 189 -1.51 14.34 10.38
CA GLY A 189 -0.82 15.25 9.46
C GLY A 189 0.67 15.47 9.76
N SER A 190 1.25 14.77 10.74
CA SER A 190 2.64 14.95 11.16
C SER A 190 3.46 13.64 11.20
N VAL A 191 3.09 12.66 10.41
CA VAL A 191 3.77 11.37 10.29
C VAL A 191 3.97 11.00 8.82
N ASN A 192 5.06 10.32 8.52
CA ASN A 192 5.32 9.80 7.18
C ASN A 192 4.43 8.58 6.87
N TYR A 193 4.01 8.46 5.60
CA TYR A 193 3.27 7.29 5.12
C TYR A 193 3.95 6.70 3.89
N TRP A 194 4.36 5.44 3.96
CA TRP A 194 5.03 4.72 2.89
C TRP A 194 4.08 3.81 2.13
N GLY A 195 4.22 3.81 0.80
CA GLY A 195 3.77 2.71 -0.03
C GLY A 195 4.89 1.67 -0.07
N VAL A 196 4.71 0.59 0.69
CA VAL A 196 5.77 -0.41 0.92
C VAL A 196 6.09 -1.27 -0.30
N HIS A 197 5.18 -1.30 -1.28
CA HIS A 197 5.38 -2.03 -2.54
C HIS A 197 6.17 -1.20 -3.56
N GLY A 198 6.93 -1.89 -4.42
CA GLY A 198 7.54 -1.25 -5.57
C GLY A 198 6.52 -0.99 -6.69
N HIS A 199 6.67 0.12 -7.39
CA HIS A 199 5.85 0.46 -8.55
C HIS A 199 6.73 0.98 -9.69
N GLY A 200 6.34 0.66 -10.94
CA GLY A 200 6.94 1.18 -12.15
C GLY A 200 6.17 2.41 -12.65
N PHE A 201 6.89 3.45 -12.97
CA PHE A 201 6.37 4.67 -13.59
C PHE A 201 6.83 4.70 -15.04
N VAL A 202 5.90 4.76 -16.00
CA VAL A 202 6.17 4.66 -17.44
C VAL A 202 5.94 6.02 -18.08
N ASN A 203 7.01 6.60 -18.62
CA ASN A 203 6.97 7.91 -19.27
C ASN A 203 6.48 7.85 -20.72
N ALA A 204 6.37 9.02 -21.36
CA ALA A 204 5.90 9.15 -22.74
C ALA A 204 6.80 8.43 -23.78
N SER A 205 8.06 8.18 -23.48
CA SER A 205 8.99 7.43 -24.32
C SER A 205 8.97 5.92 -24.05
N GLY A 206 8.09 5.44 -23.15
CA GLY A 206 8.01 4.03 -22.74
C GLY A 206 9.09 3.61 -21.76
N VAL A 207 9.94 4.53 -21.27
CA VAL A 207 10.94 4.22 -20.26
C VAL A 207 10.26 4.03 -18.91
N LYS A 208 10.59 2.92 -18.25
CA LYS A 208 10.06 2.54 -16.95
C LYS A 208 11.09 2.78 -15.86
N GLN A 209 10.71 3.56 -14.85
CA GLN A 209 11.47 3.77 -13.63
C GLN A 209 10.73 3.13 -12.44
N PHE A 210 11.39 2.21 -11.75
CA PHE A 210 10.85 1.66 -10.51
C PHE A 210 11.22 2.50 -9.30
N GLY A 211 10.36 2.44 -8.26
CA GLY A 211 10.61 3.07 -6.99
C GLY A 211 9.59 2.69 -5.94
N LYS A 212 9.82 3.17 -4.72
CA LYS A 212 8.86 3.12 -3.61
C LYS A 212 8.53 4.55 -3.20
N TRP A 213 7.27 4.82 -2.91
CA TRP A 213 6.85 6.18 -2.58
C TRP A 213 6.64 6.40 -1.10
N ILE A 214 6.69 7.68 -0.74
CA ILE A 214 6.40 8.18 0.60
C ILE A 214 5.59 9.47 0.50
N PHE A 215 4.61 9.61 1.38
CA PHE A 215 3.93 10.87 1.68
C PHE A 215 4.58 11.48 2.92
N GLU A 216 5.27 12.60 2.74
CA GLU A 216 5.99 13.32 3.80
C GLU A 216 5.21 14.58 4.18
N PRO A 217 4.88 14.80 5.48
CA PRO A 217 4.10 15.95 5.89
C PRO A 217 4.85 17.26 5.60
N VAL A 218 4.17 18.22 4.96
CA VAL A 218 4.75 19.55 4.66
C VAL A 218 5.10 20.30 5.94
N GLY A 219 4.30 20.12 6.99
CA GLY A 219 4.54 20.72 8.32
C GLY A 219 5.61 19.99 9.15
N GLY A 220 6.27 18.97 8.61
CA GLY A 220 7.29 18.16 9.28
C GLY A 220 6.71 17.14 10.27
N LEU A 221 7.61 16.30 10.79
CA LEU A 221 7.28 15.27 11.76
C LEU A 221 7.09 15.89 13.16
N GLN A 222 6.06 15.46 13.86
CA GLN A 222 5.80 15.88 15.24
C GLN A 222 5.36 14.66 16.06
N GLY A 223 6.15 14.31 17.06
CA GLY A 223 5.86 13.23 18.00
C GLY A 223 5.57 13.77 19.40
N LEU A 224 4.88 12.98 20.19
CA LEU A 224 4.62 13.23 21.61
C LEU A 224 5.65 12.47 22.45
N THR A 225 6.05 13.02 23.56
CA THR A 225 6.74 12.28 24.62
C THR A 225 5.77 11.20 25.19
N ASP A 226 6.30 10.21 25.88
CA ASP A 226 5.46 9.14 26.45
C ASP A 226 4.47 9.70 27.49
N ASP A 227 4.82 10.76 28.23
CA ASP A 227 3.92 11.40 29.19
C ASP A 227 2.86 12.26 28.52
N GLU A 228 3.21 13.02 27.48
CA GLU A 228 2.21 13.73 26.66
C GLU A 228 1.23 12.74 25.99
N ALA A 229 1.73 11.63 25.47
CA ALA A 229 0.87 10.61 24.88
C ALA A 229 -0.11 9.99 25.89
N LYS A 230 0.36 9.69 27.12
CA LYS A 230 -0.50 9.18 28.20
C LYS A 230 -1.58 10.19 28.61
N ALA A 231 -1.26 11.49 28.58
CA ALA A 231 -2.21 12.55 28.92
C ALA A 231 -3.29 12.79 27.84
N LYS A 232 -3.09 12.28 26.61
CA LYS A 232 -4.06 12.43 25.52
C LYS A 232 -5.21 11.42 25.64
N GLY A 233 -6.42 11.89 25.26
CA GLY A 233 -7.59 11.02 25.14
C GLY A 233 -7.45 9.97 24.04
N ALA A 234 -8.26 8.92 24.10
CA ALA A 234 -8.19 7.76 23.19
C ALA A 234 -8.48 8.09 21.71
N SER A 235 -9.00 9.27 21.39
CA SER A 235 -9.37 9.68 20.02
C SER A 235 -8.79 11.07 19.65
N PHE A 236 -7.72 11.51 20.30
CA PHE A 236 -7.16 12.85 20.10
C PHE A 236 -6.69 13.14 18.67
N LEU A 237 -6.23 12.13 17.92
CA LEU A 237 -5.80 12.31 16.53
C LEU A 237 -6.95 12.76 15.61
N PHE A 238 -8.17 12.36 15.92
CA PHE A 238 -9.35 12.71 15.12
C PHE A 238 -9.75 14.18 15.34
N ASP A 239 -9.69 14.64 16.58
CA ASP A 239 -9.98 16.04 16.93
C ASP A 239 -8.89 16.97 16.41
N ASP A 240 -7.62 16.58 16.55
CA ASP A 240 -6.48 17.31 15.98
C ASP A 240 -6.60 17.40 14.46
N LEU A 241 -6.95 16.31 13.76
CA LEU A 241 -7.12 16.32 12.31
C LEU A 241 -8.20 17.31 11.88
N ARG A 242 -9.38 17.31 12.53
CA ARG A 242 -10.46 18.26 12.23
C ARG A 242 -10.00 19.71 12.39
N GLN A 243 -9.26 19.99 13.47
CA GLN A 243 -8.75 21.34 13.75
C GLN A 243 -7.70 21.76 12.71
N ARG A 244 -6.69 20.93 12.44
CA ARG A 244 -5.63 21.26 11.48
C ARG A 244 -6.14 21.38 10.04
N VAL A 245 -7.14 20.61 9.65
CA VAL A 245 -7.75 20.74 8.32
C VAL A 245 -8.50 22.05 8.18
N LYS A 246 -9.24 22.49 9.20
CA LYS A 246 -9.88 23.83 9.22
C LYS A 246 -8.86 24.97 9.09
N GLU A 247 -7.66 24.77 9.62
CA GLU A 247 -6.54 25.72 9.54
C GLU A 247 -5.72 25.60 8.23
N GLY A 248 -6.05 24.65 7.34
CA GLY A 248 -5.31 24.40 6.10
C GLY A 248 -3.90 23.83 6.31
N LYS A 249 -3.64 23.19 7.45
CA LYS A 249 -2.30 22.73 7.87
C LYS A 249 -2.01 21.27 7.57
N VAL A 250 -2.88 20.55 6.84
CA VAL A 250 -2.67 19.14 6.50
C VAL A 250 -2.34 18.99 5.03
N ALA A 251 -1.07 18.84 4.73
CA ALA A 251 -0.58 18.62 3.39
C ALA A 251 0.64 17.68 3.40
N PHE A 252 0.83 16.96 2.29
CA PHE A 252 1.92 16.00 2.13
C PHE A 252 2.62 16.20 0.78
N ASN A 253 3.94 16.18 0.78
CA ASN A 253 4.73 15.94 -0.42
C ASN A 253 4.62 14.46 -0.79
N PHE A 254 4.20 14.18 -2.01
CA PHE A 254 4.22 12.84 -2.59
C PHE A 254 5.57 12.65 -3.27
N ASN A 255 6.45 11.88 -2.67
CA ASN A 255 7.81 11.66 -3.14
C ASN A 255 8.00 10.20 -3.58
N LEU A 256 8.80 9.99 -4.64
CA LEU A 256 9.22 8.68 -5.12
C LEU A 256 10.73 8.53 -4.88
N GLU A 257 11.12 7.52 -4.13
CA GLU A 257 12.51 7.07 -4.02
C GLU A 257 12.80 6.15 -5.20
N LEU A 258 13.75 6.57 -6.05
CA LEU A 258 14.07 5.86 -7.29
C LEU A 258 14.94 4.64 -7.00
N ALA A 259 14.48 3.47 -7.44
CA ALA A 259 15.24 2.25 -7.34
C ALA A 259 16.35 2.21 -8.40
N LEU A 260 17.49 1.63 -8.04
CA LEU A 260 18.59 1.30 -8.92
C LEU A 260 18.57 -0.20 -9.27
N PRO A 261 19.27 -0.62 -10.34
CA PRO A 261 19.41 -2.04 -10.65
C PRO A 261 19.94 -2.84 -9.45
N GLY A 262 19.26 -3.92 -9.10
CA GLY A 262 19.57 -4.77 -7.95
C GLY A 262 18.83 -4.42 -6.66
N ASP A 263 18.11 -3.31 -6.60
CA ASP A 263 17.27 -2.98 -5.45
C ASP A 263 16.05 -3.92 -5.35
N LYS A 264 15.65 -4.24 -4.13
CA LYS A 264 14.50 -5.11 -3.85
C LYS A 264 13.18 -4.33 -3.96
N ILE A 265 12.64 -4.26 -5.17
CA ILE A 265 11.33 -3.66 -5.46
C ILE A 265 10.17 -4.65 -5.37
N ASP A 266 10.49 -5.93 -5.29
CA ASP A 266 9.57 -7.08 -5.28
C ASP A 266 9.29 -7.62 -3.87
N SER A 267 9.64 -6.88 -2.84
CA SER A 267 9.40 -7.24 -1.45
C SER A 267 8.92 -6.07 -0.61
N ALA A 268 7.79 -6.24 0.07
CA ALA A 268 7.25 -5.25 1.00
C ALA A 268 8.01 -5.18 2.34
N THR A 269 8.81 -6.19 2.68
CA THR A 269 9.56 -6.25 3.94
C THR A 269 10.96 -5.64 3.86
N VAL A 270 11.41 -5.26 2.66
CA VAL A 270 12.73 -4.68 2.42
C VAL A 270 12.58 -3.24 1.95
N PRO A 271 13.06 -2.24 2.69
CA PRO A 271 13.07 -0.85 2.23
C PRO A 271 14.11 -0.67 1.10
N LEU A 272 14.01 0.42 0.35
CA LEU A 272 15.13 0.82 -0.51
C LEU A 272 16.33 1.22 0.35
N PRO A 273 17.57 1.01 -0.14
CA PRO A 273 18.78 1.48 0.54
C PRO A 273 18.74 2.99 0.76
N GLU A 274 19.30 3.43 1.88
CA GLU A 274 19.42 4.86 2.17
C GLU A 274 20.19 5.62 1.08
N GLY A 275 19.86 6.90 0.90
CA GLY A 275 20.51 7.75 -0.08
C GLY A 275 20.00 7.58 -1.52
N ARG A 276 18.95 6.81 -1.78
CA ARG A 276 18.30 6.79 -3.10
C ARG A 276 17.75 8.16 -3.46
N LYS A 277 17.91 8.54 -4.73
CA LYS A 277 17.37 9.81 -5.22
C LYS A 277 15.86 9.86 -5.01
N LYS A 278 15.43 10.94 -4.38
CA LYS A 278 14.01 11.22 -4.13
C LYS A 278 13.53 12.26 -5.12
N VAL A 279 12.40 12.01 -5.77
CA VAL A 279 11.75 12.91 -6.74
C VAL A 279 10.38 13.27 -6.19
N ASN A 280 10.08 14.57 -6.13
CA ASN A 280 8.75 15.02 -5.74
C ASN A 280 7.77 14.82 -6.90
N LEU A 281 6.70 14.07 -6.69
CA LEU A 281 5.66 13.80 -7.68
C LEU A 281 4.49 14.79 -7.60
N GLY A 282 4.42 15.59 -6.53
CA GLY A 282 3.36 16.58 -6.31
C GLY A 282 3.00 16.77 -4.85
N ILE A 283 1.93 17.52 -4.60
CA ILE A 283 1.46 17.86 -3.27
C ILE A 283 0.00 17.45 -3.12
N LEU A 284 -0.29 16.71 -2.05
CA LEU A 284 -1.64 16.41 -1.56
C LEU A 284 -2.01 17.40 -0.46
N LYS A 285 -3.11 18.13 -0.62
CA LYS A 285 -3.71 18.95 0.44
C LYS A 285 -5.02 18.34 0.89
N VAL A 286 -5.21 18.18 2.19
CA VAL A 286 -6.49 17.75 2.78
C VAL A 286 -7.32 19.00 3.04
N THR A 287 -8.53 19.06 2.48
CA THR A 287 -9.34 20.29 2.43
C THR A 287 -10.58 20.23 3.33
N SER A 288 -11.08 19.03 3.61
CA SER A 288 -12.22 18.85 4.51
C SER A 288 -12.19 17.49 5.19
N VAL A 289 -12.90 17.36 6.31
CA VAL A 289 -13.13 16.11 7.03
C VAL A 289 -14.64 15.89 7.11
N SER A 290 -15.11 14.65 6.86
CA SER A 290 -16.52 14.31 6.99
C SER A 290 -16.96 14.43 8.46
N GLU A 291 -18.08 15.10 8.71
CA GLU A 291 -18.58 15.39 10.07
C GLU A 291 -18.83 14.11 10.87
N ASP A 292 -19.51 13.14 10.26
CA ASP A 292 -19.79 11.81 10.82
C ASP A 292 -18.58 10.84 10.73
N GLY A 293 -17.46 11.29 10.15
CA GLY A 293 -16.27 10.48 9.89
C GLY A 293 -16.44 9.47 8.75
N GLY A 294 -17.64 9.28 8.21
CA GLY A 294 -17.96 8.26 7.21
C GLY A 294 -17.72 8.69 5.77
N GLY A 295 -18.53 9.60 5.28
CA GLY A 295 -18.46 10.13 3.92
C GLY A 295 -18.30 9.06 2.83
N PRO A 296 -17.65 9.39 1.70
CA PRO A 296 -17.45 8.44 0.59
C PRO A 296 -16.56 7.24 0.97
N CYS A 297 -15.82 7.30 2.08
CA CYS A 297 -14.97 6.21 2.52
C CYS A 297 -15.76 4.98 2.98
N LEU A 298 -17.04 5.11 3.35
CA LEU A 298 -17.87 3.97 3.75
C LEU A 298 -17.95 2.90 2.67
N THR A 299 -18.03 3.30 1.41
CA THR A 299 -18.17 2.39 0.26
C THR A 299 -16.88 2.20 -0.54
N THR A 300 -15.86 3.01 -0.30
CA THR A 300 -14.57 2.90 -1.02
C THR A 300 -13.77 1.69 -0.54
N ASN A 301 -13.25 0.91 -1.51
CA ASN A 301 -12.49 -0.32 -1.24
C ASN A 301 -10.97 -0.09 -1.06
N TYR A 302 -10.41 0.97 -1.60
CA TYR A 302 -8.96 1.27 -1.64
C TYR A 302 -8.10 0.10 -2.15
N ASN A 303 -8.59 -0.57 -3.22
CA ASN A 303 -7.86 -1.67 -3.86
C ASN A 303 -6.57 -1.14 -4.52
N PRO A 304 -5.37 -1.57 -4.07
CA PRO A 304 -4.10 -1.03 -4.56
C PRO A 304 -3.76 -1.47 -5.99
N LEU A 305 -4.52 -2.38 -6.60
CA LEU A 305 -4.39 -2.74 -8.01
C LEU A 305 -5.18 -1.81 -8.95
N VAL A 306 -5.97 -0.88 -8.42
CA VAL A 306 -6.58 0.17 -9.24
C VAL A 306 -5.53 1.26 -9.45
N MET A 307 -4.86 1.17 -10.59
CA MET A 307 -3.77 2.07 -11.00
C MET A 307 -4.09 2.69 -12.36
N PRO A 308 -3.71 3.95 -12.61
CA PRO A 308 -3.89 4.59 -13.90
C PRO A 308 -2.87 4.07 -14.92
N LYS A 309 -3.14 4.30 -16.20
CA LYS A 309 -2.15 4.12 -17.26
C LYS A 309 -0.87 4.92 -16.92
N GLY A 310 0.29 4.31 -17.14
CA GLY A 310 1.58 4.91 -16.80
C GLY A 310 2.07 4.61 -15.37
N VAL A 311 1.30 3.83 -14.58
CA VAL A 311 1.75 3.26 -13.30
C VAL A 311 1.51 1.75 -13.32
N GLU A 312 2.50 0.97 -12.91
CA GLU A 312 2.45 -0.49 -12.92
C GLU A 312 2.88 -1.09 -11.58
N ALA A 313 2.36 -2.26 -11.25
CA ALA A 313 2.81 -3.02 -10.09
C ALA A 313 4.20 -3.62 -10.33
N SER A 314 5.01 -3.75 -9.27
CA SER A 314 6.19 -4.61 -9.30
C SER A 314 5.80 -6.09 -9.19
N ALA A 315 6.79 -6.97 -9.21
CA ALA A 315 6.61 -8.42 -8.99
C ALA A 315 6.39 -8.81 -7.52
N ASP A 316 6.11 -7.85 -6.62
CA ASP A 316 5.84 -8.11 -5.21
C ASP A 316 4.57 -8.97 -5.05
N PRO A 317 4.66 -10.22 -4.52
CA PRO A 317 3.54 -11.13 -4.44
C PRO A 317 2.44 -10.67 -3.47
N MET A 318 2.78 -9.79 -2.52
CA MET A 318 1.82 -9.23 -1.58
C MET A 318 0.83 -8.27 -2.26
N LEU A 319 1.26 -7.55 -3.30
CA LEU A 319 0.43 -6.51 -3.91
C LEU A 319 -0.81 -7.11 -4.61
N PRO A 320 -0.71 -8.09 -5.52
CA PRO A 320 -1.89 -8.71 -6.14
C PRO A 320 -2.77 -9.47 -5.13
N ALA A 321 -2.18 -10.05 -4.09
CA ALA A 321 -2.91 -10.82 -3.07
C ALA A 321 -3.88 -9.95 -2.22
N ARG A 322 -3.77 -8.63 -2.25
CA ARG A 322 -4.62 -7.72 -1.47
C ARG A 322 -6.02 -7.53 -2.06
N ALA A 323 -6.16 -7.58 -3.40
CA ALA A 323 -7.39 -7.19 -4.08
C ALA A 323 -8.62 -8.01 -3.65
N ALA A 324 -8.52 -9.33 -3.66
CA ALA A 324 -9.63 -10.22 -3.36
C ALA A 324 -10.05 -10.19 -1.87
N PRO A 325 -9.16 -10.26 -0.87
CA PRO A 325 -9.53 -10.05 0.54
C PRO A 325 -10.17 -8.69 0.80
N TYR A 326 -9.75 -7.64 0.11
CA TYR A 326 -10.38 -6.32 0.22
C TYR A 326 -11.83 -6.35 -0.26
N ALA A 327 -12.11 -7.03 -1.39
CA ALA A 327 -13.46 -7.20 -1.90
C ALA A 327 -14.37 -7.99 -0.93
N VAL A 328 -13.87 -9.11 -0.39
CA VAL A 328 -14.58 -9.92 0.62
C VAL A 328 -14.87 -9.08 1.87
N SER A 329 -13.87 -8.35 2.38
CA SER A 329 -14.03 -7.48 3.56
C SER A 329 -15.04 -6.36 3.31
N LEU A 330 -15.05 -5.76 2.11
CA LEU A 330 -16.05 -4.76 1.74
C LEU A 330 -17.45 -5.35 1.69
N GLY A 331 -17.64 -6.50 1.03
CA GLY A 331 -18.94 -7.18 0.91
C GLY A 331 -19.53 -7.50 2.28
N ARG A 332 -18.73 -8.08 3.20
CA ARG A 332 -19.17 -8.34 4.59
C ARG A 332 -19.58 -7.04 5.29
N ARG A 333 -18.74 -6.03 5.24
CA ARG A 333 -19.00 -4.75 5.90
C ARG A 333 -20.28 -4.08 5.41
N LEU A 334 -20.52 -4.07 4.09
CA LEU A 334 -21.75 -3.49 3.51
C LEU A 334 -22.98 -4.28 3.92
N GLY A 335 -22.92 -5.63 3.90
CA GLY A 335 -24.01 -6.49 4.34
C GLY A 335 -24.30 -6.38 5.86
N GLU A 336 -23.33 -5.98 6.66
CA GLU A 336 -23.46 -5.78 8.12
C GLU A 336 -23.86 -4.32 8.48
N GLY A 337 -24.15 -3.45 7.50
CA GLY A 337 -24.38 -2.02 7.73
C GLY A 337 -23.07 -1.28 8.01
N ALA A 338 -22.42 -0.80 6.94
CA ALA A 338 -21.10 -0.17 7.01
C ALA A 338 -21.03 0.96 8.05
N LYS A 339 -20.03 0.90 8.93
CA LYS A 339 -19.77 1.85 10.01
C LYS A 339 -18.39 2.49 9.86
N GLN A 340 -18.28 3.69 10.38
CA GLN A 340 -17.05 4.45 10.53
C GLN A 340 -17.07 5.10 11.91
N GLN A 341 -15.90 5.36 12.45
CA GLN A 341 -15.77 6.14 13.67
C GLN A 341 -14.87 7.33 13.40
#